data_70155e4631676659a6884fda301f4127
#
_entry.id   70155e4631676659a6884fda301f4127
#
_cell.length_a   1.000
_cell.length_b   1.000
_cell.length_c   1.000
_cell.angle_alpha   90.00
_cell.angle_beta   90.00
_cell.angle_gamma   90.00
#
_symmetry.space_group_name_H-M   'P 1'
#
loop_
_entity.id
_entity.type
_entity.pdbx_description
1 polymer ?
#
loop_
_entity_poly.entity_id
_entity_poly.type
_entity_poly.pdbx_seq_one_letter_code
_entity_poly.pdbx_strand_id
1 'polypeptide(L)'
;MELKEAIISENLRIRELKIDELELAFPVVNQLRPHLSLEEYIEIVKQMMPTGYQIACLFDCGKVVAYAGFARLIILHYGDHIWVYDLVTDENKRGNGYGKLLMSYIEKLAMDNSLQCVALQSGFQRIDAHRFYENAGYDKVSFVFIKECQSS
;
A
#
# COMPACT_ATOMS: atom_id res chain seq x y z
N MET A 1 8.81 -4.51 -10.36
CA MET A 1 7.77 -4.85 -11.37
C MET A 1 7.39 -3.59 -12.12
N GLU A 2 6.98 -3.73 -13.35
CA GLU A 2 6.46 -2.60 -14.12
C GLU A 2 5.05 -2.26 -13.67
N LEU A 3 4.82 -1.01 -13.25
CA LEU A 3 3.51 -0.53 -12.84
C LEU A 3 2.89 0.28 -13.99
N LYS A 4 1.96 -0.34 -14.68
CA LYS A 4 1.25 0.32 -15.78
C LYS A 4 0.14 1.22 -15.23
N GLU A 5 -0.04 2.39 -15.85
CA GLU A 5 -1.15 3.26 -15.51
C GLU A 5 -2.48 2.58 -15.84
N ALA A 6 -3.43 2.66 -14.91
CA ALA A 6 -4.78 2.16 -15.09
C ALA A 6 -5.76 3.34 -15.05
N ILE A 7 -6.46 3.57 -16.17
CA ILE A 7 -7.48 4.61 -16.26
C ILE A 7 -8.80 4.01 -15.82
N ILE A 8 -9.36 4.51 -14.73
CA ILE A 8 -10.63 4.04 -14.16
C ILE A 8 -11.80 4.82 -14.75
N SER A 9 -11.65 6.15 -14.83
CA SER A 9 -12.64 7.05 -15.42
C SER A 9 -11.94 8.31 -15.93
N GLU A 10 -12.69 9.28 -16.42
CA GLU A 10 -12.14 10.54 -16.93
C GLU A 10 -11.19 11.22 -15.93
N ASN A 11 -11.56 11.24 -14.64
CA ASN A 11 -10.79 11.94 -13.61
C ASN A 11 -10.03 11.03 -12.66
N LEU A 12 -10.22 9.71 -12.77
CA LEU A 12 -9.74 8.74 -11.80
C LEU A 12 -8.77 7.77 -12.46
N ARG A 13 -7.54 7.70 -11.93
CA ARG A 13 -6.50 6.81 -12.45
C ARG A 13 -5.58 6.31 -11.36
N ILE A 14 -5.03 5.13 -11.57
CA ILE A 14 -3.98 4.57 -10.71
C ILE A 14 -2.68 4.61 -11.50
N ARG A 15 -1.64 5.13 -10.88
CA ARG A 15 -0.29 5.10 -11.46
C ARG A 15 0.79 5.00 -10.39
N GLU A 16 1.97 4.64 -10.83
CA GLU A 16 3.17 4.64 -9.99
C GLU A 16 3.47 6.06 -9.49
N LEU A 17 3.86 6.13 -8.23
CA LEU A 17 4.41 7.35 -7.63
C LEU A 17 5.93 7.22 -7.59
N LYS A 18 6.63 8.16 -8.20
CA LYS A 18 8.09 8.14 -8.28
C LYS A 18 8.72 8.85 -7.09
N ILE A 19 10.02 8.60 -6.89
CA ILE A 19 10.79 9.14 -5.75
C ILE A 19 10.73 10.66 -5.65
N ASP A 20 10.66 11.36 -6.75
CA ASP A 20 10.59 12.83 -6.78
C ASP A 20 9.15 13.38 -6.63
N GLU A 21 8.16 12.50 -6.49
CA GLU A 21 6.76 12.86 -6.34
C GLU A 21 6.19 12.58 -4.94
N LEU A 22 7.01 12.14 -4.00
CA LEU A 22 6.53 11.68 -2.68
C LEU A 22 5.71 12.72 -1.91
N GLU A 23 6.01 14.01 -2.10
CA GLU A 23 5.24 15.10 -1.48
C GLU A 23 3.76 15.06 -1.84
N LEU A 24 3.43 14.61 -3.05
CA LEU A 24 2.04 14.55 -3.51
C LEU A 24 1.20 13.59 -2.66
N ALA A 25 1.82 12.54 -2.14
CA ALA A 25 1.13 11.52 -1.36
C ALA A 25 1.19 11.76 0.15
N PHE A 26 2.09 12.61 0.62
CA PHE A 26 2.33 12.76 2.05
C PHE A 26 1.07 13.09 2.87
N PRO A 27 0.18 14.00 2.45
CA PRO A 27 -1.04 14.29 3.22
C PRO A 27 -1.90 13.05 3.48
N VAL A 28 -1.90 12.09 2.56
CA VAL A 28 -2.65 10.83 2.71
C VAL A 28 -1.86 9.81 3.53
N VAL A 29 -0.57 9.65 3.25
CA VAL A 29 0.32 8.74 4.00
C VAL A 29 0.37 9.13 5.48
N ASN A 30 0.42 10.43 5.76
CA ASN A 30 0.51 10.94 7.14
C ASN A 30 -0.73 10.58 7.98
N GLN A 31 -1.87 10.35 7.36
CA GLN A 31 -3.06 9.86 8.06
C GLN A 31 -2.86 8.45 8.62
N LEU A 32 -2.11 7.60 7.90
CA LEU A 32 -1.77 6.25 8.36
C LEU A 32 -0.55 6.23 9.27
N ARG A 33 0.43 7.09 8.98
CA ARG A 33 1.71 7.18 9.70
C ARG A 33 1.89 8.60 10.28
N PRO A 34 1.07 8.99 11.27
CA PRO A 34 1.09 10.37 11.78
C PRO A 34 2.37 10.74 12.53
N HIS A 35 3.17 9.76 12.92
CA HIS A 35 4.45 9.96 13.61
C HIS A 35 5.58 10.41 12.68
N LEU A 36 5.39 10.31 11.35
CA LEU A 36 6.42 10.70 10.38
C LEU A 36 6.25 12.14 9.91
N SER A 37 7.34 12.88 9.87
CA SER A 37 7.40 14.13 9.12
C SER A 37 7.58 13.85 7.64
N LEU A 38 7.38 14.85 6.79
CA LEU A 38 7.65 14.72 5.36
C LEU A 38 9.09 14.30 5.09
N GLU A 39 10.04 14.91 5.79
CA GLU A 39 11.46 14.61 5.63
C GLU A 39 11.80 13.18 6.02
N GLU A 40 11.25 12.71 7.15
CA GLU A 40 11.42 11.33 7.61
C GLU A 40 10.80 10.34 6.63
N TYR A 41 9.61 10.64 6.12
CA TYR A 41 8.95 9.80 5.12
C TYR A 41 9.81 9.65 3.87
N ILE A 42 10.30 10.76 3.31
CA ILE A 42 11.15 10.76 2.12
C ILE A 42 12.42 9.96 2.37
N GLU A 43 13.07 10.16 3.51
CA GLU A 43 14.32 9.47 3.85
C GLU A 43 14.12 7.96 3.97
N ILE A 44 13.04 7.53 4.61
CA ILE A 44 12.73 6.11 4.74
C ILE A 44 12.45 5.48 3.38
N VAL A 45 11.63 6.14 2.55
CA VAL A 45 11.29 5.60 1.22
C VAL A 45 12.54 5.51 0.33
N LYS A 46 13.45 6.47 0.41
CA LYS A 46 14.72 6.41 -0.31
C LYS A 46 15.55 5.18 0.06
N GLN A 47 15.45 4.70 1.30
CA GLN A 47 16.10 3.48 1.74
C GLN A 47 15.33 2.23 1.34
N MET A 48 14.01 2.30 1.25
CA MET A 48 13.15 1.16 0.90
C MET A 48 13.14 0.85 -0.60
N MET A 49 13.12 1.87 -1.45
CA MET A 49 13.02 1.68 -2.91
C MET A 49 14.11 0.80 -3.51
N PRO A 50 15.41 0.93 -3.12
CA PRO A 50 16.46 0.05 -3.64
C PRO A 50 16.24 -1.42 -3.29
N THR A 51 15.46 -1.73 -2.25
CA THR A 51 15.15 -3.11 -1.85
C THR A 51 13.83 -3.62 -2.44
N GLY A 52 13.19 -2.84 -3.31
CA GLY A 52 12.02 -3.28 -4.04
C GLY A 52 10.69 -2.59 -3.70
N TYR A 53 10.68 -1.63 -2.77
CA TYR A 53 9.45 -0.90 -2.42
C TYR A 53 8.96 -0.11 -3.62
N GLN A 54 7.69 -0.29 -3.95
CA GLN A 54 7.00 0.42 -5.03
C GLN A 54 5.73 1.06 -4.49
N ILE A 55 5.31 2.13 -5.12
CA ILE A 55 4.13 2.87 -4.68
C ILE A 55 3.18 3.04 -5.86
N ALA A 56 1.92 2.67 -5.65
CA ALA A 56 0.83 2.98 -6.56
C ALA A 56 -0.16 3.89 -5.85
N CYS A 57 -0.55 4.95 -6.52
CA CYS A 57 -1.53 5.90 -5.98
C CYS A 57 -2.74 6.01 -6.88
N LEU A 58 -3.89 6.19 -6.26
CA LEU A 58 -5.12 6.56 -6.95
C LEU A 58 -5.21 8.09 -6.95
N PHE A 59 -5.31 8.66 -8.15
CA PHE A 59 -5.44 10.10 -8.36
C PHE A 59 -6.87 10.41 -8.79
N ASP A 60 -7.47 11.41 -8.16
CA ASP A 60 -8.76 11.96 -8.54
C ASP A 60 -8.56 13.44 -8.88
N CYS A 61 -8.83 13.81 -10.12
CA CYS A 61 -8.56 15.16 -10.65
C CYS A 61 -7.13 15.63 -10.35
N GLY A 62 -6.16 14.74 -10.48
CA GLY A 62 -4.74 15.04 -10.26
C GLY A 62 -4.28 15.06 -8.82
N LYS A 63 -5.16 14.78 -7.85
CA LYS A 63 -4.82 14.69 -6.41
C LYS A 63 -4.75 13.24 -5.95
N VAL A 64 -3.78 12.91 -5.13
CA VAL A 64 -3.70 11.60 -4.48
C VAL A 64 -4.84 11.48 -3.47
N VAL A 65 -5.68 10.45 -3.66
CA VAL A 65 -6.79 10.14 -2.74
C VAL A 65 -6.65 8.77 -2.07
N ALA A 66 -5.74 7.94 -2.56
CA ALA A 66 -5.40 6.68 -1.92
C ALA A 66 -3.97 6.27 -2.30
N TYR A 67 -3.34 5.50 -1.42
CA TYR A 67 -1.92 5.14 -1.50
C TYR A 67 -1.74 3.67 -1.14
N ALA A 68 -0.94 2.98 -1.91
CA ALA A 68 -0.49 1.64 -1.59
C ALA A 68 1.02 1.54 -1.77
N GLY A 69 1.71 1.15 -0.70
CA GLY A 69 3.14 0.84 -0.74
C GLY A 69 3.34 -0.65 -0.57
N PHE A 70 4.11 -1.27 -1.45
CA PHE A 70 4.26 -2.72 -1.50
C PHE A 70 5.60 -3.11 -2.12
N ALA A 71 5.95 -4.39 -1.98
CA ALA A 71 7.13 -4.95 -2.63
C ALA A 71 6.88 -6.40 -3.02
N ARG A 72 7.56 -6.84 -4.07
CA ARG A 72 7.66 -8.27 -4.40
C ARG A 72 8.72 -8.89 -3.50
N LEU A 73 8.33 -9.91 -2.74
CA LEU A 73 9.21 -10.62 -1.82
C LEU A 73 9.17 -12.12 -2.12
N ILE A 74 10.28 -12.80 -1.83
CA ILE A 74 10.36 -14.25 -1.88
C ILE A 74 10.72 -14.75 -0.49
N ILE A 75 9.80 -15.49 0.13
CA ILE A 75 10.04 -16.12 1.44
C ILE A 75 9.63 -17.59 1.39
N LEU A 76 10.16 -18.39 2.30
CA LEU A 76 9.87 -19.83 2.32
C LEU A 76 8.39 -20.12 2.53
N HIS A 77 7.70 -19.32 3.34
CA HIS A 77 6.30 -19.59 3.71
C HIS A 77 5.31 -19.28 2.59
N TYR A 78 5.44 -18.12 1.94
CA TYR A 78 4.51 -17.67 0.89
C TYR A 78 5.08 -17.79 -0.53
N GLY A 79 6.36 -18.15 -0.67
CA GLY A 79 7.02 -18.14 -1.97
C GLY A 79 7.15 -16.72 -2.52
N ASP A 80 7.03 -16.60 -3.83
CA ASP A 80 7.12 -15.33 -4.55
C ASP A 80 5.76 -14.62 -4.49
N HIS A 81 5.69 -13.49 -3.81
CA HIS A 81 4.42 -12.81 -3.52
C HIS A 81 4.59 -11.29 -3.47
N ILE A 82 3.46 -10.57 -3.41
CA ILE A 82 3.47 -9.15 -3.08
C ILE A 82 3.13 -8.99 -1.60
N TRP A 83 3.98 -8.24 -0.89
CA TRP A 83 3.72 -7.80 0.48
C TRP A 83 3.28 -6.33 0.44
N VAL A 84 2.08 -6.05 0.94
CA VAL A 84 1.57 -4.68 1.06
C VAL A 84 1.93 -4.14 2.44
N TYR A 85 2.79 -3.14 2.46
CA TYR A 85 3.25 -2.49 3.69
C TYR A 85 2.29 -1.42 4.18
N ASP A 86 1.71 -0.68 3.25
CA ASP A 86 0.91 0.50 3.54
C ASP A 86 -0.28 0.54 2.58
N LEU A 87 -1.47 0.73 3.13
CA LEU A 87 -2.67 0.97 2.36
C LEU A 87 -3.53 1.98 3.10
N VAL A 88 -3.83 3.10 2.47
CA VAL A 88 -4.63 4.16 3.07
C VAL A 88 -5.43 4.91 2.02
N THR A 89 -6.69 5.21 2.35
CA THR A 89 -7.55 6.12 1.58
C THR A 89 -7.70 7.40 2.39
N ASP A 90 -7.65 8.54 1.71
CA ASP A 90 -7.91 9.85 2.32
C ASP A 90 -9.22 9.78 3.12
N GLU A 91 -9.18 10.19 4.38
CA GLU A 91 -10.33 10.13 5.30
C GLU A 91 -11.57 10.83 4.76
N ASN A 92 -11.38 11.88 3.97
CA ASN A 92 -12.46 12.64 3.34
C ASN A 92 -13.02 11.98 2.08
N LYS A 93 -12.42 10.89 1.62
CA LYS A 93 -12.78 10.17 0.39
C LYS A 93 -13.17 8.72 0.63
N ARG A 94 -13.30 8.29 1.87
CA ARG A 94 -13.74 6.93 2.22
C ARG A 94 -15.18 6.68 1.79
N GLY A 95 -15.51 5.40 1.56
CA GLY A 95 -16.83 5.01 1.09
C GLY A 95 -17.01 5.06 -0.43
N ASN A 96 -15.99 5.40 -1.19
CA ASN A 96 -16.02 5.46 -2.65
C ASN A 96 -15.41 4.23 -3.33
N GLY A 97 -14.97 3.23 -2.56
CA GLY A 97 -14.35 2.02 -3.10
C GLY A 97 -12.89 2.19 -3.56
N TYR A 98 -12.22 3.25 -3.16
CA TYR A 98 -10.86 3.55 -3.61
C TYR A 98 -9.83 2.54 -3.12
N GLY A 99 -9.93 2.09 -1.87
CA GLY A 99 -9.07 1.04 -1.34
C GLY A 99 -9.23 -0.28 -2.12
N LYS A 100 -10.46 -0.62 -2.46
CA LYS A 100 -10.75 -1.82 -3.27
C LYS A 100 -10.15 -1.72 -4.68
N LEU A 101 -10.22 -0.54 -5.30
CA LEU A 101 -9.61 -0.31 -6.61
C LEU A 101 -8.09 -0.51 -6.55
N LEU A 102 -7.42 0.02 -5.53
CA LEU A 102 -5.98 -0.17 -5.34
C LEU A 102 -5.62 -1.63 -5.09
N MET A 103 -6.36 -2.32 -4.22
CA MET A 103 -6.08 -3.74 -3.95
C MET A 103 -6.31 -4.60 -5.21
N SER A 104 -7.36 -4.32 -5.98
CA SER A 104 -7.59 -5.01 -7.25
C SER A 104 -6.45 -4.79 -8.25
N TYR A 105 -5.90 -3.58 -8.28
CA TYR A 105 -4.73 -3.26 -9.10
C TYR A 105 -3.52 -4.10 -8.68
N ILE A 106 -3.25 -4.21 -7.38
CA ILE A 106 -2.15 -5.00 -6.84
C ILE A 106 -2.35 -6.50 -7.10
N GLU A 107 -3.59 -6.99 -6.93
CA GLU A 107 -3.93 -8.40 -7.19
C GLU A 107 -3.72 -8.74 -8.66
N LYS A 108 -4.13 -7.86 -9.56
CA LYS A 108 -3.88 -8.03 -10.99
C LYS A 108 -2.38 -8.03 -11.30
N LEU A 109 -1.62 -7.14 -10.67
CA LEU A 109 -0.17 -7.09 -10.82
C LEU A 109 0.47 -8.42 -10.38
N ALA A 110 0.00 -9.00 -9.29
CA ALA A 110 0.48 -10.31 -8.82
C ALA A 110 0.15 -11.42 -9.85
N MET A 111 -1.06 -11.44 -10.37
CA MET A 111 -1.47 -12.41 -11.39
C MET A 111 -0.65 -12.28 -12.67
N ASP A 112 -0.46 -11.06 -13.15
CA ASP A 112 0.29 -10.79 -14.40
C ASP A 112 1.78 -11.19 -14.26
N ASN A 113 2.31 -11.23 -13.06
CA ASN A 113 3.69 -11.65 -12.78
C ASN A 113 3.78 -13.10 -12.27
N SER A 114 2.69 -13.85 -12.30
CA SER A 114 2.61 -15.25 -11.86
C SER A 114 3.04 -15.47 -10.40
N LEU A 115 2.69 -14.52 -9.53
CA LEU A 115 3.02 -14.58 -8.10
C LEU A 115 2.01 -15.43 -7.33
N GLN A 116 2.43 -15.99 -6.20
CA GLN A 116 1.64 -16.93 -5.41
C GLN A 116 0.46 -16.27 -4.69
N CYS A 117 0.67 -15.10 -4.12
CA CYS A 117 -0.36 -14.40 -3.35
C CYS A 117 -0.03 -12.92 -3.13
N VAL A 118 -1.00 -12.23 -2.56
CA VAL A 118 -0.83 -10.89 -1.98
C VAL A 118 -1.05 -11.04 -0.48
N ALA A 119 -0.12 -10.57 0.32
CA ALA A 119 -0.18 -10.66 1.77
C ALA A 119 0.05 -9.28 2.41
N LEU A 120 -0.49 -9.11 3.61
CA LEU A 120 -0.34 -7.86 4.37
C LEU A 120 -0.52 -8.16 5.86
N GLN A 121 -0.19 -7.17 6.69
CA GLN A 121 -0.54 -7.21 8.11
C GLN A 121 -1.37 -5.99 8.48
N SER A 122 -2.22 -6.14 9.49
CA SER A 122 -3.04 -5.05 10.03
C SER A 122 -3.09 -5.18 11.55
N GLY A 123 -2.92 -4.06 12.25
CA GLY A 123 -2.95 -4.05 13.72
C GLY A 123 -4.27 -4.57 14.28
N PHE A 124 -4.24 -5.18 15.47
CA PHE A 124 -5.42 -5.75 16.12
C PHE A 124 -6.57 -4.75 16.28
N GLN A 125 -6.25 -3.51 16.56
CA GLN A 125 -7.23 -2.44 16.82
C GLN A 125 -7.94 -1.94 15.57
N ARG A 126 -7.45 -2.29 14.37
CA ARG A 126 -8.00 -1.80 13.10
C ARG A 126 -9.11 -2.71 12.59
N ILE A 127 -10.21 -2.78 13.34
CA ILE A 127 -11.32 -3.71 13.05
C ILE A 127 -11.99 -3.42 11.72
N ASP A 128 -12.17 -2.15 11.35
CA ASP A 128 -12.77 -1.80 10.06
C ASP A 128 -11.88 -2.22 8.88
N ALA A 129 -10.55 -2.12 9.04
CA ALA A 129 -9.61 -2.61 8.04
C ALA A 129 -9.70 -4.13 7.92
N HIS A 130 -9.83 -4.86 9.04
CA HIS A 130 -10.00 -6.32 9.01
C HIS A 130 -11.26 -6.73 8.24
N ARG A 131 -12.38 -6.05 8.46
CA ARG A 131 -13.62 -6.30 7.70
C ARG A 131 -13.43 -6.03 6.21
N PHE A 132 -12.73 -4.94 5.88
CA PHE A 132 -12.40 -4.62 4.50
C PHE A 132 -11.64 -5.77 3.83
N TYR A 133 -10.58 -6.27 4.48
CA TYR A 133 -9.78 -7.35 3.91
C TYR A 133 -10.54 -8.67 3.83
N GLU A 134 -11.29 -9.03 4.87
CA GLU A 134 -12.09 -10.25 4.86
C GLU A 134 -13.17 -10.22 3.77
N ASN A 135 -13.84 -9.07 3.58
CA ASN A 135 -14.82 -8.88 2.52
C ASN A 135 -14.20 -8.94 1.12
N ALA A 136 -12.91 -8.62 1.00
CA ALA A 136 -12.16 -8.72 -0.25
C ALA A 136 -11.57 -10.12 -0.48
N GLY A 137 -11.84 -11.09 0.41
CA GLY A 137 -11.41 -12.47 0.25
C GLY A 137 -10.07 -12.81 0.91
N TYR A 138 -9.57 -11.94 1.79
CA TYR A 138 -8.33 -12.21 2.54
C TYR A 138 -8.62 -12.98 3.82
N ASP A 139 -7.79 -13.99 4.11
CA ASP A 139 -7.88 -14.78 5.32
C ASP A 139 -6.87 -14.30 6.36
N LYS A 140 -7.25 -14.33 7.63
CA LYS A 140 -6.34 -14.09 8.75
C LYS A 140 -5.54 -15.36 8.98
N VAL A 141 -4.23 -15.32 8.77
CA VAL A 141 -3.40 -16.53 8.81
C VAL A 141 -2.26 -16.49 9.82
N SER A 142 -1.93 -15.32 10.38
CA SER A 142 -0.78 -15.20 11.28
C SER A 142 -0.87 -14.00 12.20
N PHE A 143 0.01 -14.01 13.22
CA PHE A 143 0.21 -12.89 14.14
C PHE A 143 1.64 -12.40 14.00
N VAL A 144 1.85 -11.11 14.22
CA VAL A 144 3.18 -10.51 14.29
C VAL A 144 3.55 -10.34 15.75
N PHE A 145 4.74 -10.83 16.12
CA PHE A 145 5.31 -10.61 17.46
C PHE A 145 6.46 -9.62 17.32
N ILE A 146 6.47 -8.59 18.15
CA ILE A 146 7.50 -7.58 18.13
C ILE A 146 8.12 -7.40 19.50
N LYS A 147 9.44 -7.22 19.53
CA LYS A 147 10.19 -6.85 20.74
C LYS A 147 11.07 -5.67 20.37
N GLU A 148 10.91 -4.58 21.08
CA GLU A 148 11.75 -3.41 20.86
C GLU A 148 13.17 -3.69 21.35
N CYS A 149 14.16 -3.32 20.54
CA CYS A 149 15.56 -3.58 20.81
C CYS A 149 16.29 -2.35 21.36
N GLN A 150 15.67 -1.19 21.28
CA GLN A 150 16.22 0.06 21.79
C GLN A 150 15.21 0.70 22.74
N SER A 151 15.68 1.14 23.91
CA SER A 151 14.89 1.97 24.79
C SER A 151 14.91 3.41 24.28
N SER A 152 13.75 3.99 24.15
CA SER A 152 13.62 5.40 23.74
C SER A 152 14.05 6.33 24.88
#